data_283edce67aa70763bf59003822b4e4ad
#
_entry.id   283edce67aa70763bf59003822b4e4ad
#
_cell.length_a   1.000
_cell.length_b   1.000
_cell.length_c   1.000
_cell.angle_alpha   90.00
_cell.angle_beta   90.00
_cell.angle_gamma   90.00
#
_symmetry.space_group_name_H-M   'P 1'
#
loop_
_entity.id
_entity.type
_entity.pdbx_description
1 polymer ?
#
loop_
_entity_poly.entity_id
_entity_poly.type
_entity_poly.pdbx_seq_one_letter_code
_entity_poly.pdbx_strand_id
1 'polypeptide(L)'
;MKYDEFITKVGGRADVSLETADALTAATLQTLAERISGGEAAQLAKYLPEELRPHLTGAEELAQRFDSQAFVRRVAERAGTDPERAASGIRAVLATIREETPREELEDVFTQLPKDYSRLVGAKL
;
A
#
# COMPACT_ATOMS: atom_id res chain seq x y z
N MET A 1 4.33 -12.14 9.32
CA MET A 1 5.09 -11.03 9.91
C MET A 1 4.25 -10.32 10.95
N LYS A 2 4.85 -9.93 12.04
CA LYS A 2 4.15 -9.16 13.05
C LYS A 2 4.10 -7.69 12.67
N TYR A 3 3.13 -6.97 13.24
CA TYR A 3 2.93 -5.56 12.96
C TYR A 3 4.21 -4.73 13.20
N ASP A 4 4.87 -4.93 14.34
CA ASP A 4 6.10 -4.18 14.66
C ASP A 4 7.19 -4.40 13.64
N GLU A 5 7.35 -5.64 13.16
CA GLU A 5 8.33 -5.95 12.12
C GLU A 5 7.98 -5.26 10.82
N PHE A 6 6.69 -5.26 10.45
CA PHE A 6 6.24 -4.59 9.23
C PHE A 6 6.56 -3.11 9.25
N ILE A 7 6.19 -2.42 10.33
CA ILE A 7 6.42 -0.98 10.47
C ILE A 7 7.92 -0.66 10.51
N THR A 8 8.71 -1.49 11.20
CA THR A 8 10.16 -1.31 11.25
C THR A 8 10.78 -1.40 9.86
N LYS A 9 10.33 -2.35 9.04
CA LYS A 9 10.83 -2.48 7.67
C LYS A 9 10.45 -1.29 6.80
N VAL A 10 9.22 -0.83 6.94
CA VAL A 10 8.76 0.37 6.20
C VAL A 10 9.61 1.58 6.61
N GLY A 11 9.80 1.78 7.90
CA GLY A 11 10.61 2.87 8.42
C GLY A 11 12.04 2.86 7.91
N GLY A 12 12.66 1.68 7.89
CA GLY A 12 14.02 1.52 7.35
C GLY A 12 14.10 1.79 5.86
N ARG A 13 13.15 1.30 5.10
CA ARG A 13 13.13 1.48 3.64
C ARG A 13 12.83 2.91 3.21
N ALA A 14 11.96 3.59 3.92
CA ALA A 14 11.57 4.97 3.61
C ALA A 14 12.44 6.00 4.35
N ASP A 15 13.29 5.54 5.26
CA ASP A 15 14.13 6.39 6.09
C ASP A 15 13.31 7.41 6.86
N VAL A 16 12.34 6.91 7.61
CA VAL A 16 11.44 7.73 8.46
C VAL A 16 11.29 7.10 9.84
N SER A 17 10.76 7.86 10.77
CA SER A 17 10.47 7.38 12.12
C SER A 17 9.38 6.29 12.07
N LEU A 18 9.26 5.51 13.15
CA LEU A 18 8.23 4.50 13.26
C LEU A 18 6.84 5.11 13.21
N GLU A 19 6.66 6.28 13.82
CA GLU A 19 5.39 6.99 13.78
C GLU A 19 5.00 7.38 12.36
N THR A 20 5.94 7.93 11.61
CA THR A 20 5.72 8.28 10.21
C THR A 20 5.49 7.03 9.35
N ALA A 21 6.23 5.96 9.60
CA ALA A 21 6.06 4.70 8.90
C ALA A 21 4.65 4.14 9.10
N ASP A 22 4.13 4.22 10.31
CA ASP A 22 2.76 3.77 10.62
C ASP A 22 1.73 4.59 9.85
N ALA A 23 1.87 5.91 9.85
CA ALA A 23 0.96 6.80 9.12
C ALA A 23 1.01 6.53 7.61
N LEU A 24 2.20 6.35 7.05
CA LEU A 24 2.36 6.04 5.63
C LEU A 24 1.77 4.68 5.27
N THR A 25 1.93 3.71 6.15
CA THR A 25 1.38 2.37 5.94
C THR A 25 -0.15 2.41 5.91
N ALA A 26 -0.76 3.05 6.91
CA ALA A 26 -2.22 3.17 6.97
C ALA A 26 -2.76 3.91 5.74
N ALA A 27 -2.14 5.05 5.39
CA ALA A 27 -2.57 5.85 4.24
C ALA A 27 -2.45 5.07 2.93
N THR A 28 -1.35 4.34 2.75
CA THR A 28 -1.12 3.55 1.55
C THR A 28 -2.14 2.43 1.41
N LEU A 29 -2.41 1.70 2.49
CA LEU A 29 -3.38 0.60 2.45
C LEU A 29 -4.80 1.10 2.19
N GLN A 30 -5.20 2.20 2.83
CA GLN A 30 -6.50 2.81 2.60
C GLN A 30 -6.68 3.24 1.15
N THR A 31 -5.64 3.84 0.58
CA THR A 31 -5.68 4.29 -0.81
C THR A 31 -5.69 3.11 -1.78
N LEU A 32 -4.90 2.07 -1.47
CA LEU A 32 -4.90 0.84 -2.28
C LEU A 32 -6.29 0.19 -2.26
N ALA A 33 -6.94 0.15 -1.10
CA ALA A 33 -8.29 -0.40 -0.99
C ALA A 33 -9.31 0.33 -1.86
N GLU A 34 -9.10 1.62 -2.13
CA GLU A 34 -9.96 2.39 -3.04
C GLU A 34 -9.65 2.08 -4.51
N ARG A 35 -8.40 1.75 -4.81
CA ARG A 35 -7.95 1.60 -6.20
C ARG A 35 -8.20 0.21 -6.77
N ILE A 36 -8.24 -0.82 -5.93
CA ILE A 36 -8.49 -2.20 -6.35
C ILE A 36 -9.89 -2.62 -5.91
N SER A 37 -10.37 -3.76 -6.43
CA SER A 37 -11.68 -4.26 -6.03
C SER A 37 -11.71 -4.64 -4.55
N GLY A 38 -12.89 -4.56 -3.94
CA GLY A 38 -13.07 -4.96 -2.54
C GLY A 38 -12.69 -6.41 -2.30
N GLY A 39 -12.95 -7.29 -3.27
CA GLY A 39 -12.58 -8.69 -3.18
C GLY A 39 -11.08 -8.89 -3.13
N GLU A 40 -10.33 -8.17 -3.97
CA GLU A 40 -8.87 -8.26 -3.96
C GLU A 40 -8.28 -7.65 -2.69
N ALA A 41 -8.84 -6.54 -2.22
CA ALA A 41 -8.40 -5.94 -0.97
C ALA A 41 -8.58 -6.92 0.20
N ALA A 42 -9.70 -7.60 0.27
CA ALA A 42 -9.98 -8.59 1.31
C ALA A 42 -9.03 -9.78 1.24
N GLN A 43 -8.70 -10.23 0.03
CA GLN A 43 -7.74 -11.33 -0.14
C GLN A 43 -6.34 -10.91 0.32
N LEU A 44 -5.91 -9.73 -0.07
CA LEU A 44 -4.59 -9.21 0.33
C LEU A 44 -4.48 -9.07 1.85
N ALA A 45 -5.54 -8.63 2.50
CA ALA A 45 -5.56 -8.44 3.95
C ALA A 45 -5.20 -9.70 4.72
N LYS A 46 -5.50 -10.87 4.18
CA LYS A 46 -5.20 -12.14 4.84
C LYS A 46 -3.72 -12.38 5.08
N TYR A 47 -2.87 -11.76 4.28
CA TYR A 47 -1.42 -11.94 4.37
C TYR A 47 -0.71 -10.86 5.18
N LEU A 48 -1.45 -9.88 5.68
CA LEU A 48 -0.89 -8.76 6.43
C LEU A 48 -1.11 -8.93 7.92
N PRO A 49 -0.32 -8.24 8.76
CA PRO A 49 -0.54 -8.24 10.19
C PRO A 49 -1.99 -7.85 10.52
N GLU A 50 -2.54 -8.47 11.54
CA GLU A 50 -3.93 -8.28 11.93
C GLU A 50 -4.28 -6.81 12.13
N GLU A 51 -3.37 -6.05 12.73
CA GLU A 51 -3.59 -4.63 13.02
C GLU A 51 -3.74 -3.77 11.76
N LEU A 52 -3.23 -4.25 10.62
CA LEU A 52 -3.31 -3.52 9.35
C LEU A 52 -4.54 -3.89 8.52
N ARG A 53 -5.18 -5.01 8.82
CA ARG A 53 -6.33 -5.50 8.03
C ARG A 53 -7.49 -4.51 7.93
N PRO A 54 -7.85 -3.77 9.00
CA PRO A 54 -8.95 -2.83 8.91
C PRO A 54 -8.78 -1.76 7.83
N HIS A 55 -7.53 -1.44 7.46
CA HIS A 55 -7.28 -0.44 6.41
C HIS A 55 -7.66 -0.94 5.02
N LEU A 56 -7.69 -2.26 4.82
CA LEU A 56 -8.03 -2.88 3.54
C LEU A 56 -9.46 -3.43 3.50
N THR A 57 -10.11 -3.60 4.64
CA THR A 57 -11.46 -4.15 4.70
C THR A 57 -12.49 -3.03 4.73
N GLY A 58 -13.71 -3.34 4.32
CA GLY A 58 -14.77 -2.34 4.26
C GLY A 58 -14.72 -1.45 3.03
N ALA A 59 -13.81 -1.74 2.11
CA ALA A 59 -13.73 -1.02 0.85
C ALA A 59 -14.93 -1.38 -0.04
N GLU A 60 -15.30 -0.44 -0.92
CA GLU A 60 -16.37 -0.71 -1.89
C GLU A 60 -15.92 -1.80 -2.86
N GLU A 61 -16.87 -2.58 -3.35
CA GLU A 61 -16.57 -3.68 -4.27
C GLU A 61 -15.93 -3.19 -5.56
N LEU A 62 -16.41 -2.05 -6.07
CA LEU A 62 -15.88 -1.49 -7.32
C LEU A 62 -14.69 -0.59 -7.07
N ALA A 63 -13.60 -0.86 -7.78
CA ALA A 63 -12.40 -0.04 -7.72
C ALA A 63 -12.67 1.34 -8.32
N GLN A 64 -12.12 2.37 -7.69
CA GLN A 64 -12.11 3.71 -8.27
C GLN A 64 -10.96 3.77 -9.28
N ARG A 65 -11.18 4.47 -10.38
CA ARG A 65 -10.14 4.61 -11.40
C ARG A 65 -9.41 5.94 -11.23
N PHE A 66 -8.18 5.88 -10.77
CA PHE A 66 -7.31 7.05 -10.68
C PHE A 66 -5.87 6.63 -10.94
N ASP A 67 -5.06 7.56 -11.43
CA ASP A 67 -3.68 7.28 -11.80
C ASP A 67 -2.73 7.29 -10.59
N SER A 68 -1.46 6.98 -10.85
CA SER A 68 -0.46 6.92 -9.79
C SER A 68 -0.22 8.28 -9.13
N GLN A 69 -0.34 9.39 -9.86
CA GLN A 69 -0.20 10.72 -9.27
C GLN A 69 -1.30 10.99 -8.27
N ALA A 70 -2.54 10.64 -8.62
CA ALA A 70 -3.66 10.77 -7.68
C ALA A 70 -3.48 9.87 -6.46
N PHE A 71 -2.94 8.67 -6.66
CA PHE A 71 -2.61 7.77 -5.56
C PHE A 71 -1.66 8.44 -4.58
N VAL A 72 -0.56 9.00 -5.08
CA VAL A 72 0.43 9.69 -4.26
C VAL A 72 -0.21 10.86 -3.51
N ARG A 73 -1.05 11.67 -4.18
CA ARG A 73 -1.71 12.81 -3.54
C ARG A 73 -2.60 12.37 -2.39
N ARG A 74 -3.38 11.30 -2.58
CA ARG A 74 -4.25 10.77 -1.51
C ARG A 74 -3.44 10.30 -0.32
N VAL A 75 -2.35 9.60 -0.56
CA VAL A 75 -1.47 9.13 0.52
C VAL A 75 -0.84 10.33 1.24
N ALA A 76 -0.35 11.32 0.50
CA ALA A 76 0.25 12.51 1.08
C ALA A 76 -0.73 13.23 2.01
N GLU A 77 -1.96 13.40 1.57
CA GLU A 77 -3.00 14.06 2.38
C GLU A 77 -3.32 13.26 3.64
N ARG A 78 -3.49 11.95 3.50
CA ARG A 78 -3.86 11.08 4.62
C ARG A 78 -2.74 10.94 5.65
N ALA A 79 -1.50 10.90 5.17
CA ALA A 79 -0.33 10.76 6.05
C ALA A 79 0.19 12.11 6.56
N GLY A 80 -0.32 13.23 6.03
CA GLY A 80 0.10 14.56 6.45
C GLY A 80 1.53 14.87 6.01
N THR A 81 1.93 14.49 4.82
CA THR A 81 3.29 14.68 4.32
C THR A 81 3.27 15.22 2.87
N ASP A 82 4.47 15.54 2.36
CA ASP A 82 4.59 15.99 0.97
C ASP A 82 4.53 14.81 -0.01
N PRO A 83 4.27 15.07 -1.31
CA PRO A 83 4.14 13.99 -2.30
C PRO A 83 5.41 13.16 -2.49
N GLU A 84 6.58 13.77 -2.36
CA GLU A 84 7.84 13.04 -2.54
C GLU A 84 8.04 12.01 -1.43
N ARG A 85 7.79 12.40 -0.19
CA ARG A 85 7.85 11.49 0.95
C ARG A 85 6.76 10.43 0.86
N ALA A 86 5.57 10.82 0.40
CA ALA A 86 4.48 9.87 0.19
C ALA A 86 4.87 8.81 -0.83
N ALA A 87 5.45 9.20 -1.96
CA ALA A 87 5.88 8.25 -2.99
C ALA A 87 6.92 7.27 -2.44
N SER A 88 7.89 7.78 -1.69
CA SER A 88 8.91 6.93 -1.04
C SER A 88 8.26 5.95 -0.05
N GLY A 89 7.30 6.44 0.74
CA GLY A 89 6.56 5.62 1.69
C GLY A 89 5.75 4.53 1.00
N ILE A 90 5.08 4.86 -0.09
CA ILE A 90 4.31 3.89 -0.87
C ILE A 90 5.23 2.77 -1.37
N ARG A 91 6.38 3.12 -1.94
CA ARG A 91 7.34 2.13 -2.40
C ARG A 91 7.80 1.21 -1.27
N ALA A 92 8.05 1.77 -0.10
CA ALA A 92 8.46 1.00 1.07
C ALA A 92 7.37 0.05 1.54
N VAL A 93 6.13 0.51 1.60
CA VAL A 93 4.98 -0.30 2.02
C VAL A 93 4.75 -1.43 1.03
N LEU A 94 4.73 -1.13 -0.27
CA LEU A 94 4.49 -2.16 -1.29
C LEU A 94 5.62 -3.18 -1.33
N ALA A 95 6.87 -2.76 -1.14
CA ALA A 95 7.99 -3.70 -1.06
C ALA A 95 7.86 -4.65 0.14
N THR A 96 7.37 -4.14 1.26
CA THR A 96 7.16 -4.95 2.46
C THR A 96 5.99 -5.91 2.28
N ILE A 97 4.91 -5.45 1.66
CA ILE A 97 3.77 -6.31 1.31
C ILE A 97 4.24 -7.47 0.42
N ARG A 98 5.11 -7.17 -0.56
CA ARG A 98 5.61 -8.18 -1.48
C ARG A 98 6.32 -9.31 -0.77
N GLU A 99 7.05 -9.03 0.29
CA GLU A 99 7.73 -10.07 1.07
C GLU A 99 6.78 -11.01 1.78
N GLU A 100 5.60 -10.54 2.13
CA GLU A 100 4.64 -11.29 2.95
C GLU A 100 3.54 -11.96 2.15
N THR A 101 3.45 -11.68 0.86
CA THR A 101 2.30 -12.09 0.06
C THR A 101 2.73 -13.07 -1.03
N PRO A 102 2.00 -14.16 -1.25
CA PRO A 102 2.30 -15.07 -2.35
C PRO A 102 2.27 -14.34 -3.69
N ARG A 103 3.15 -14.75 -4.59
CA ARG A 103 3.32 -14.10 -5.89
C ARG A 103 2.03 -14.03 -6.69
N GLU A 104 1.25 -15.09 -6.67
CA GLU A 104 -0.01 -15.15 -7.42
C GLU A 104 -1.01 -14.10 -6.95
N GLU A 105 -1.09 -13.91 -5.64
CA GLU A 105 -1.96 -12.88 -5.07
C GLU A 105 -1.49 -11.48 -5.44
N LEU A 106 -0.20 -11.25 -5.43
CA LEU A 106 0.37 -9.96 -5.85
C LEU A 106 0.09 -9.69 -7.32
N GLU A 107 0.18 -10.69 -8.17
CA GLU A 107 -0.13 -10.55 -9.60
C GLU A 107 -1.57 -10.14 -9.80
N ASP A 108 -2.50 -10.73 -9.04
CA ASP A 108 -3.91 -10.38 -9.12
C ASP A 108 -4.14 -8.93 -8.72
N VAL A 109 -3.49 -8.47 -7.65
CA VAL A 109 -3.59 -7.07 -7.20
C VAL A 109 -2.99 -6.13 -8.24
N PHE A 110 -1.79 -6.42 -8.71
CA PHE A 110 -1.06 -5.54 -9.65
C PHE A 110 -1.71 -5.49 -11.02
N THR A 111 -2.42 -6.55 -11.43
CA THR A 111 -3.17 -6.57 -12.69
C THR A 111 -4.25 -5.48 -12.71
N GLN A 112 -4.75 -5.08 -11.56
CA GLN A 112 -5.75 -4.02 -11.46
C GLN A 112 -5.14 -2.61 -11.51
N LEU A 113 -3.80 -2.50 -11.55
CA LEU A 113 -3.10 -1.22 -11.58
C LEU A 113 -2.53 -0.95 -12.99
N PRO A 114 -2.76 0.25 -13.55
CA PRO A 114 -2.17 0.62 -14.84
C PRO A 114 -0.64 0.70 -14.78
N LYS A 115 -0.02 0.75 -15.95
CA LYS A 115 1.45 0.77 -16.06
C LYS A 115 2.11 1.96 -15.38
N ASP A 116 1.40 3.07 -15.25
CA ASP A 116 1.97 4.25 -14.58
C ASP A 116 2.26 4.00 -13.10
N TYR A 117 1.70 2.94 -12.52
CA TYR A 117 2.00 2.53 -11.15
C TYR A 117 3.33 1.79 -10.99
N SER A 118 3.99 1.44 -12.09
CA SER A 118 5.22 0.62 -12.02
C SER A 118 6.31 1.22 -11.15
N ARG A 119 6.42 2.53 -11.12
CA ARG A 119 7.42 3.21 -10.26
C ARG A 119 7.12 3.02 -8.78
N LEU A 120 5.85 2.93 -8.43
CA LEU A 120 5.44 2.75 -7.03
C LEU A 120 5.61 1.31 -6.59
N VAL A 121 5.26 0.36 -7.43
CA VAL A 121 5.36 -1.06 -7.05
C VAL A 121 6.80 -1.58 -7.16
N GLY A 122 7.68 -0.85 -7.82
CA GLY A 122 9.10 -1.22 -7.91
C GLY A 122 9.35 -2.46 -8.75
N ALA A 123 8.40 -2.81 -9.62
CA ALA A 123 8.50 -3.99 -10.46
C ALA A 123 7.80 -3.73 -11.79
N LYS A 124 8.09 -4.57 -12.77
CA LYS A 124 7.39 -4.50 -14.05
C LYS A 124 5.97 -5.03 -13.86
N LEU A 125 5.04 -4.26 -14.34
CA LEU A 125 3.64 -4.66 -14.34
C LEU A 125 3.29 -5.37 -15.64
#